data_12e7943dc8931a68bef2b618ca26dbee
#
_entry.id   12e7943dc8931a68bef2b618ca26dbee
#
_cell.length_a   1.000
_cell.length_b   1.000
_cell.length_c   1.000
_cell.angle_alpha   90.00
_cell.angle_beta   90.00
_cell.angle_gamma   90.00
#
_symmetry.space_group_name_H-M   'P 1'
#
loop_
_entity.id
_entity.type
_entity.pdbx_description
1 polymer ?
#
loop_
_entity_poly.entity_id
_entity_poly.type
_entity_poly.pdbx_seq_one_letter_code
_entity_poly.pdbx_strand_id
1 'polypeptide(L)'
;MERRYVVPQMVFGLLHLAMTAPMIYLALGLPLLMRQHGWSGLDIGLFQLAGIPAAAKLLLAMPIECWSGSWKTTRHAGYFMWAMVIGLGYLGVLVMLVMVDLDSTKWLLFSLLAVCVLCATWADVPVSALSFHIFPDHERVRAGGVRSAAMFLAAIMGGGVMVVLSQRAGWGAPWVVMAVLLALALLVLHLMLGKGSWDHDVAPPAASGDPAISSHPVEALRGYFGQTCPWRWIMLLFGYFPCVGVVWIYLKPLLLDQGFMAEDVAWIVGVGGGTLGALGSVIVGQRVAHDRINDWLVASAWGNVVILALLSMAAWWRASPSWLVTLSLALAVAVGVASSLVFSLMMDFARPGLQAMDYGVQASIYNSGRLLMAPLAGWMFDHAGAPIMVGGLAVCACFMAFLASCFGRNEVIRVRPRNLTDPRRQY
;
A
#
# COMPACT_ATOMS: atom_id res chain seq x y z
N MET A 1 16.49 -24.93 -6.11
CA MET A 1 16.25 -23.62 -6.76
C MET A 1 16.32 -23.85 -8.25
N GLU A 2 15.20 -23.92 -8.92
CA GLU A 2 15.22 -24.02 -10.39
C GLU A 2 15.68 -22.66 -10.92
N ARG A 3 16.88 -22.62 -11.50
CA ARG A 3 17.49 -21.39 -12.07
C ARG A 3 16.56 -20.69 -13.08
N ARG A 4 15.59 -21.43 -13.63
CA ARG A 4 14.61 -21.00 -14.61
C ARG A 4 13.71 -19.83 -14.11
N TYR A 5 13.30 -19.80 -12.84
CA TYR A 5 12.37 -18.80 -12.31
C TYR A 5 13.05 -17.56 -11.68
N VAL A 6 14.37 -17.57 -11.55
CA VAL A 6 15.11 -16.43 -10.94
C VAL A 6 14.97 -15.17 -11.76
N VAL A 7 15.18 -15.25 -13.07
CA VAL A 7 15.08 -14.09 -13.97
C VAL A 7 13.65 -13.53 -14.00
N PRO A 8 12.58 -14.33 -14.21
CA PRO A 8 11.21 -13.85 -14.11
C PRO A 8 10.90 -13.18 -12.77
N GLN A 9 11.31 -13.75 -11.65
CA GLN A 9 11.08 -13.13 -10.33
C GLN A 9 11.77 -11.78 -10.20
N MET A 10 13.02 -11.64 -10.69
CA MET A 10 13.71 -10.35 -10.71
C MET A 10 12.99 -9.31 -11.58
N VAL A 11 12.49 -9.73 -12.75
CA VAL A 11 11.73 -8.83 -13.65
C VAL A 11 10.44 -8.37 -13.00
N PHE A 12 9.68 -9.27 -12.36
CA PHE A 12 8.47 -8.89 -11.62
C PHE A 12 8.78 -8.02 -10.40
N GLY A 13 9.88 -8.29 -9.68
CA GLY A 13 10.37 -7.41 -8.62
C GLY A 13 10.69 -6.01 -9.12
N LEU A 14 11.39 -5.90 -10.24
CA LEU A 14 11.72 -4.63 -10.89
C LEU A 14 10.45 -3.87 -11.33
N LEU A 15 9.47 -4.56 -11.92
CA LEU A 15 8.18 -3.97 -12.29
C LEU A 15 7.44 -3.42 -11.07
N HIS A 16 7.31 -4.21 -10.01
CA HIS A 16 6.67 -3.75 -8.78
C HIS A 16 7.39 -2.57 -8.15
N LEU A 17 8.73 -2.57 -8.12
CA LEU A 17 9.53 -1.43 -7.67
C LEU A 17 9.24 -0.19 -8.52
N ALA A 18 9.32 -0.30 -9.86
CA ALA A 18 9.15 0.82 -10.78
C ALA A 18 7.73 1.42 -10.73
N MET A 19 6.70 0.59 -10.55
CA MET A 19 5.32 1.05 -10.44
C MET A 19 5.00 1.65 -9.07
N THR A 20 5.61 1.13 -8.00
CA THR A 20 5.28 1.53 -6.62
C THR A 20 6.07 2.75 -6.16
N ALA A 21 7.32 2.93 -6.64
CA ALA A 21 8.18 4.05 -6.21
C ALA A 21 7.56 5.44 -6.43
N PRO A 22 6.91 5.76 -7.57
CA PRO A 22 6.23 7.05 -7.75
C PRO A 22 5.04 7.23 -6.80
N MET A 23 4.28 6.16 -6.51
CA MET A 23 3.17 6.21 -5.55
C MET A 23 3.66 6.50 -4.13
N ILE A 24 4.78 5.90 -3.73
CA ILE A 24 5.40 6.16 -2.43
C ILE A 24 5.99 7.57 -2.38
N TYR A 25 6.60 8.04 -3.46
CA TYR A 25 7.08 9.42 -3.54
C TYR A 25 5.93 10.43 -3.38
N LEU A 26 4.80 10.19 -4.04
CA LEU A 26 3.58 10.98 -3.87
C LEU A 26 3.11 10.97 -2.40
N ALA A 27 3.06 9.80 -1.78
CA ALA A 27 2.49 9.64 -0.44
C ALA A 27 3.43 10.13 0.67
N LEU A 28 4.74 9.94 0.53
CA LEU A 28 5.72 10.17 1.60
C LEU A 28 6.78 11.22 1.26
N GLY A 29 7.14 11.37 0.00
CA GLY A 29 8.16 12.33 -0.46
C GLY A 29 7.58 13.72 -0.69
N LEU A 30 6.53 13.77 -1.48
CA LEU A 30 5.90 15.02 -1.92
C LEU A 30 5.39 15.91 -0.78
N PRO A 31 4.78 15.40 0.31
CA PRO A 31 4.33 16.24 1.43
C PRO A 31 5.42 17.15 2.02
N LEU A 32 6.66 16.65 2.10
CA LEU A 32 7.78 17.44 2.57
C LEU A 32 8.10 18.62 1.62
N LEU A 33 8.14 18.35 0.32
CA LEU A 33 8.44 19.36 -0.70
C LEU A 33 7.33 20.39 -0.79
N MET A 34 6.06 19.98 -0.72
CA MET A 34 4.91 20.88 -0.68
C MET A 34 4.99 21.82 0.53
N ARG A 35 5.35 21.29 1.71
CA ARG A 35 5.50 22.12 2.92
C ARG A 35 6.62 23.15 2.79
N GLN A 36 7.75 22.79 2.18
CA GLN A 36 8.85 23.71 1.91
C GLN A 36 8.46 24.86 0.98
N HIS A 37 7.54 24.61 0.03
CA HIS A 37 6.99 25.64 -0.88
C HIS A 37 5.78 26.37 -0.28
N GLY A 38 5.56 26.26 1.05
CA GLY A 38 4.52 27.01 1.75
C GLY A 38 3.10 26.49 1.55
N TRP A 39 2.91 25.26 1.05
CA TRP A 39 1.59 24.68 0.93
C TRP A 39 1.00 24.37 2.30
N SER A 40 -0.32 24.56 2.42
CA SER A 40 -1.04 24.28 3.66
C SER A 40 -1.10 22.78 3.96
N GLY A 41 -1.27 22.40 5.22
CA GLY A 41 -1.50 21.02 5.61
C GLY A 41 -2.77 20.46 5.01
N LEU A 42 -3.80 21.27 4.83
CA LEU A 42 -5.03 20.91 4.12
C LEU A 42 -4.75 20.56 2.64
N ASP A 43 -3.97 21.41 1.93
CA ASP A 43 -3.57 21.11 0.55
C ASP A 43 -2.83 19.76 0.47
N ILE A 44 -1.87 19.52 1.37
CA ILE A 44 -1.14 18.25 1.45
C ILE A 44 -2.10 17.07 1.65
N GLY A 45 -3.08 17.23 2.54
CA GLY A 45 -4.11 16.22 2.78
C GLY A 45 -5.00 15.97 1.57
N LEU A 46 -5.44 17.05 0.89
CA LEU A 46 -6.25 16.94 -0.31
C LEU A 46 -5.49 16.25 -1.45
N PHE A 47 -4.19 16.47 -1.58
CA PHE A 47 -3.36 15.78 -2.57
C PHE A 47 -3.26 14.27 -2.32
N GLN A 48 -3.45 13.79 -1.09
CA GLN A 48 -3.56 12.34 -0.83
C GLN A 48 -4.81 11.72 -1.45
N LEU A 49 -5.85 12.53 -1.76
CA LEU A 49 -7.03 12.05 -2.50
C LEU A 49 -6.72 11.63 -3.94
N ALA A 50 -5.56 12.01 -4.50
CA ALA A 50 -5.06 11.43 -5.74
C ALA A 50 -4.90 9.89 -5.64
N GLY A 51 -4.85 9.34 -4.42
CA GLY A 51 -4.86 7.90 -4.14
C GLY A 51 -6.23 7.20 -4.26
N ILE A 52 -7.33 7.92 -4.57
CA ILE A 52 -8.68 7.33 -4.73
C ILE A 52 -8.71 6.11 -5.66
N PRO A 53 -8.00 6.08 -6.81
CA PRO A 53 -7.97 4.90 -7.67
C PRO A 53 -7.55 3.61 -6.95
N ALA A 54 -6.68 3.71 -5.93
CA ALA A 54 -6.25 2.56 -5.15
C ALA A 54 -7.40 1.94 -4.33
N ALA A 55 -8.41 2.74 -3.93
CA ALA A 55 -9.62 2.25 -3.27
C ALA A 55 -10.61 1.61 -4.27
N ALA A 56 -10.51 1.97 -5.56
CA ALA A 56 -11.37 1.47 -6.63
C ALA A 56 -10.75 0.31 -7.43
N LYS A 57 -9.72 -0.32 -6.93
CA LYS A 57 -8.94 -1.36 -7.64
C LYS A 57 -9.80 -2.52 -8.17
N LEU A 58 -10.86 -2.89 -7.45
CA LEU A 58 -11.80 -3.90 -7.90
C LEU A 58 -12.48 -3.51 -9.24
N LEU A 59 -12.86 -2.24 -9.39
CA LEU A 59 -13.50 -1.74 -10.61
C LEU A 59 -12.51 -1.71 -11.79
N LEU A 60 -11.22 -1.48 -11.52
CA LEU A 60 -10.17 -1.47 -12.54
C LEU A 60 -9.81 -2.87 -13.06
N ALA A 61 -10.11 -3.91 -12.30
CA ALA A 61 -9.89 -5.29 -12.72
C ALA A 61 -10.96 -5.78 -13.74
N MET A 62 -12.19 -5.27 -13.66
CA MET A 62 -13.29 -5.71 -14.51
C MET A 62 -13.02 -5.60 -16.03
N PRO A 63 -12.55 -4.45 -16.59
CA PRO A 63 -12.25 -4.35 -18.02
C PRO A 63 -11.17 -5.32 -18.47
N ILE A 64 -10.16 -5.55 -17.63
CA ILE A 64 -9.04 -6.45 -17.93
C ILE A 64 -9.56 -7.89 -18.04
N GLU A 65 -10.37 -8.33 -17.09
CA GLU A 65 -10.97 -9.67 -17.10
C GLU A 65 -11.90 -9.88 -18.30
N CYS A 66 -12.81 -8.92 -18.59
CA CYS A 66 -13.77 -9.02 -19.68
C CYS A 66 -13.10 -9.04 -21.07
N TRP A 67 -12.03 -8.27 -21.26
CA TRP A 67 -11.42 -8.12 -22.58
C TRP A 67 -10.22 -9.02 -22.82
N SER A 68 -9.53 -9.49 -21.80
CA SER A 68 -8.43 -10.45 -21.97
C SER A 68 -8.90 -11.79 -22.56
N GLY A 69 -10.16 -12.18 -22.39
CA GLY A 69 -10.74 -13.37 -22.99
C GLY A 69 -11.30 -13.18 -24.43
N SER A 70 -11.50 -11.94 -24.88
CA SER A 70 -12.06 -11.60 -26.19
C SER A 70 -11.02 -11.53 -27.32
N TRP A 71 -9.76 -11.36 -26.97
CA TRP A 71 -8.68 -11.39 -27.96
C TRP A 71 -8.39 -12.84 -28.34
N LYS A 72 -8.34 -13.15 -29.64
CA LYS A 72 -8.10 -14.50 -30.21
C LYS A 72 -6.73 -15.12 -29.82
N THR A 73 -6.09 -14.57 -28.82
CA THR A 73 -4.80 -14.93 -28.21
C THR A 73 -5.01 -15.54 -26.83
N THR A 74 -4.05 -16.29 -26.36
CA THR A 74 -4.04 -16.88 -25.01
C THR A 74 -4.23 -15.80 -23.93
N ARG A 75 -4.91 -16.11 -22.81
CA ARG A 75 -5.19 -15.14 -21.71
C ARG A 75 -3.94 -14.40 -21.22
N HIS A 76 -2.79 -15.04 -21.17
CA HIS A 76 -1.53 -14.39 -20.75
C HIS A 76 -1.04 -13.33 -21.76
N ALA A 77 -1.26 -13.52 -23.06
CA ALA A 77 -0.98 -12.49 -24.07
C ALA A 77 -1.88 -11.25 -23.87
N GLY A 78 -3.14 -11.45 -23.47
CA GLY A 78 -4.04 -10.35 -23.10
C GLY A 78 -3.53 -9.56 -21.90
N TYR A 79 -3.13 -10.21 -20.81
CA TYR A 79 -2.56 -9.52 -19.64
C TYR A 79 -1.24 -8.81 -19.94
N PHE A 80 -0.39 -9.41 -20.77
CA PHE A 80 0.85 -8.77 -21.24
C PHE A 80 0.56 -7.48 -22.03
N MET A 81 -0.39 -7.53 -22.98
CA MET A 81 -0.79 -6.35 -23.76
C MET A 81 -1.35 -5.24 -22.86
N TRP A 82 -2.22 -5.58 -21.89
CA TRP A 82 -2.74 -4.62 -20.93
C TRP A 82 -1.62 -4.02 -20.07
N ALA A 83 -0.68 -4.83 -19.57
CA ALA A 83 0.46 -4.35 -18.79
C ALA A 83 1.32 -3.37 -19.60
N MET A 84 1.56 -3.66 -20.89
CA MET A 84 2.33 -2.77 -21.77
C MET A 84 1.57 -1.47 -22.09
N VAL A 85 0.30 -1.54 -22.46
CA VAL A 85 -0.49 -0.33 -22.82
C VAL A 85 -0.63 0.61 -21.64
N ILE A 86 -1.03 0.08 -20.48
CA ILE A 86 -1.18 0.91 -19.26
C ILE A 86 0.20 1.39 -18.78
N GLY A 87 1.22 0.52 -18.84
CA GLY A 87 2.58 0.86 -18.47
C GLY A 87 3.19 1.99 -19.32
N LEU A 88 2.94 1.99 -20.63
CA LEU A 88 3.35 3.09 -21.53
C LEU A 88 2.56 4.37 -21.25
N GLY A 89 1.26 4.28 -20.97
CA GLY A 89 0.46 5.43 -20.51
C GLY A 89 1.03 6.02 -19.22
N TYR A 90 1.39 5.15 -18.26
CA TYR A 90 2.02 5.55 -17.00
C TYR A 90 3.36 6.26 -17.23
N LEU A 91 4.21 5.71 -18.12
CA LEU A 91 5.46 6.35 -18.50
C LEU A 91 5.24 7.75 -19.09
N GLY A 92 4.22 7.91 -19.95
CA GLY A 92 3.83 9.21 -20.49
C GLY A 92 3.46 10.22 -19.41
N VAL A 93 2.72 9.80 -18.38
CA VAL A 93 2.36 10.66 -17.24
C VAL A 93 3.60 11.05 -16.42
N LEU A 94 4.53 10.12 -16.18
CA LEU A 94 5.79 10.44 -15.49
C LEU A 94 6.61 11.48 -16.26
N VAL A 95 6.67 11.37 -17.59
CA VAL A 95 7.36 12.36 -18.45
C VAL A 95 6.65 13.72 -18.38
N MET A 96 5.33 13.77 -18.37
CA MET A 96 4.56 15.01 -18.19
C MET A 96 4.86 15.67 -16.84
N LEU A 97 5.02 14.89 -15.76
CA LEU A 97 5.37 15.38 -14.43
C LEU A 97 6.77 16.01 -14.36
N VAL A 98 7.70 15.61 -15.27
CA VAL A 98 9.01 16.30 -15.41
C VAL A 98 8.84 17.73 -15.92
N MET A 99 7.84 17.97 -16.78
CA MET A 99 7.62 19.28 -17.45
C MET A 99 6.77 20.25 -16.61
N VAL A 100 6.17 19.79 -15.52
CA VAL A 100 5.28 20.59 -14.67
C VAL A 100 5.98 20.86 -13.35
N ASP A 101 6.15 22.15 -13.01
CA ASP A 101 6.75 22.56 -11.74
C ASP A 101 5.75 22.51 -10.57
N LEU A 102 6.29 22.40 -9.35
CA LEU A 102 5.50 22.40 -8.12
C LEU A 102 4.72 23.72 -7.93
N ASP A 103 5.24 24.83 -8.45
CA ASP A 103 4.62 26.16 -8.40
C ASP A 103 3.58 26.40 -9.50
N SER A 104 3.37 25.40 -10.38
CA SER A 104 2.31 25.43 -11.39
C SER A 104 0.92 25.37 -10.76
N THR A 105 -0.14 25.47 -11.58
CA THR A 105 -1.52 25.39 -11.10
C THR A 105 -1.75 24.12 -10.29
N LYS A 106 -2.12 24.25 -9.00
CA LYS A 106 -2.35 23.13 -8.07
C LYS A 106 -3.25 22.04 -8.67
N TRP A 107 -4.29 22.44 -9.40
CA TRP A 107 -5.23 21.51 -10.05
C TRP A 107 -4.59 20.69 -11.17
N LEU A 108 -3.68 21.28 -11.94
CA LEU A 108 -2.96 20.53 -13.00
C LEU A 108 -2.06 19.49 -12.38
N LEU A 109 -1.29 19.87 -11.36
CA LEU A 109 -0.42 18.95 -10.63
C LEU A 109 -1.25 17.82 -9.98
N PHE A 110 -2.34 18.16 -9.29
CA PHE A 110 -3.24 17.18 -8.69
C PHE A 110 -3.80 16.19 -9.72
N SER A 111 -4.26 16.71 -10.87
CA SER A 111 -4.83 15.86 -11.94
C SER A 111 -3.79 14.88 -12.50
N LEU A 112 -2.56 15.36 -12.76
CA LEU A 112 -1.48 14.52 -13.25
C LEU A 112 -1.09 13.45 -12.22
N LEU A 113 -1.05 13.80 -10.93
CA LEU A 113 -0.76 12.85 -9.87
C LEU A 113 -1.88 11.83 -9.69
N ALA A 114 -3.15 12.23 -9.81
CA ALA A 114 -4.29 11.32 -9.78
C ALA A 114 -4.25 10.33 -10.96
N VAL A 115 -3.92 10.80 -12.17
CA VAL A 115 -3.73 9.92 -13.34
C VAL A 115 -2.51 9.01 -13.16
N CYS A 116 -1.43 9.51 -12.56
CA CYS A 116 -0.24 8.72 -12.22
C CYS A 116 -0.61 7.53 -11.32
N VAL A 117 -1.35 7.78 -10.23
CA VAL A 117 -1.80 6.74 -9.29
C VAL A 117 -2.81 5.80 -9.96
N LEU A 118 -3.70 6.32 -10.81
CA LEU A 118 -4.62 5.49 -11.58
C LEU A 118 -3.86 4.52 -12.48
N CYS A 119 -2.90 5.00 -13.26
CA CYS A 119 -2.08 4.16 -14.14
C CYS A 119 -1.28 3.12 -13.35
N ALA A 120 -0.65 3.52 -12.24
CA ALA A 120 0.10 2.61 -11.38
C ALA A 120 -0.78 1.50 -10.80
N THR A 121 -1.96 1.88 -10.26
CA THR A 121 -2.91 0.94 -9.66
C THR A 121 -3.49 0.00 -10.71
N TRP A 122 -3.79 0.54 -11.89
CA TRP A 122 -4.36 -0.25 -12.98
C TRP A 122 -3.32 -1.21 -13.59
N ALA A 123 -2.06 -0.77 -13.78
CA ALA A 123 -0.96 -1.61 -14.25
C ALA A 123 -0.64 -2.78 -13.30
N ASP A 124 -0.81 -2.60 -11.99
CA ASP A 124 -0.57 -3.65 -10.99
C ASP A 124 -1.52 -4.87 -11.18
N VAL A 125 -2.72 -4.66 -11.74
CA VAL A 125 -3.69 -5.75 -11.96
C VAL A 125 -3.19 -6.77 -12.99
N PRO A 126 -2.88 -6.40 -14.26
CA PRO A 126 -2.41 -7.35 -15.25
C PRO A 126 -1.02 -7.89 -14.93
N VAL A 127 -0.14 -7.11 -14.29
CA VAL A 127 1.18 -7.60 -13.83
C VAL A 127 1.02 -8.68 -12.77
N SER A 128 0.14 -8.48 -11.79
CA SER A 128 -0.17 -9.51 -10.78
C SER A 128 -0.78 -10.76 -11.42
N ALA A 129 -1.73 -10.61 -12.37
CA ALA A 129 -2.33 -11.73 -13.08
C ALA A 129 -1.30 -12.53 -13.88
N LEU A 130 -0.38 -11.85 -14.58
CA LEU A 130 0.76 -12.48 -15.27
C LEU A 130 1.62 -13.30 -14.32
N SER A 131 1.90 -12.80 -13.12
CA SER A 131 2.73 -13.52 -12.15
C SER A 131 2.10 -14.86 -11.73
N PHE A 132 0.77 -14.92 -11.59
CA PHE A 132 0.05 -16.17 -11.28
C PHE A 132 0.10 -17.19 -12.43
N HIS A 133 0.21 -16.72 -13.67
CA HIS A 133 0.35 -17.60 -14.84
C HIS A 133 1.78 -18.11 -15.04
N ILE A 134 2.78 -17.30 -14.72
CA ILE A 134 4.19 -17.63 -14.94
C ILE A 134 4.77 -18.48 -13.79
N PHE A 135 4.34 -18.20 -12.54
CA PHE A 135 4.89 -18.90 -11.37
C PHE A 135 4.00 -20.06 -10.92
N PRO A 136 4.54 -21.28 -10.87
CA PRO A 136 3.84 -22.41 -10.29
C PRO A 136 3.64 -22.21 -8.78
N ASP A 137 2.71 -22.98 -8.18
CA ASP A 137 2.26 -22.79 -6.79
C ASP A 137 3.42 -22.78 -5.78
N HIS A 138 4.44 -23.63 -5.97
CA HIS A 138 5.61 -23.71 -5.10
C HIS A 138 6.54 -22.49 -5.18
N GLU A 139 6.49 -21.68 -6.26
CA GLU A 139 7.27 -20.45 -6.43
C GLU A 139 6.47 -19.18 -6.07
N ARG A 140 5.14 -19.26 -5.87
CA ARG A 140 4.27 -18.12 -5.55
C ARG A 140 4.62 -17.44 -4.22
N VAL A 141 4.96 -18.24 -3.20
CA VAL A 141 5.40 -17.71 -1.89
C VAL A 141 6.65 -16.84 -2.06
N ARG A 142 7.56 -17.28 -2.91
CA ARG A 142 8.79 -16.56 -3.22
C ARG A 142 8.52 -15.28 -4.04
N ALA A 143 7.65 -15.37 -5.03
CA ALA A 143 7.21 -14.21 -5.80
C ALA A 143 6.56 -13.14 -4.90
N GLY A 144 5.76 -13.57 -3.90
CA GLY A 144 5.24 -12.71 -2.84
C GLY A 144 6.33 -12.02 -2.02
N GLY A 145 7.39 -12.77 -1.65
CA GLY A 145 8.55 -12.23 -0.95
C GLY A 145 9.32 -11.19 -1.78
N VAL A 146 9.53 -11.45 -3.06
CA VAL A 146 10.18 -10.51 -4.00
C VAL A 146 9.33 -9.25 -4.16
N ARG A 147 8.00 -9.38 -4.28
CA ARG A 147 7.07 -8.24 -4.31
C ARG A 147 7.17 -7.39 -3.04
N SER A 148 7.18 -8.02 -1.87
CA SER A 148 7.32 -7.31 -0.59
C SER A 148 8.66 -6.59 -0.50
N ALA A 149 9.76 -7.22 -0.88
CA ALA A 149 11.07 -6.58 -0.94
C ALA A 149 11.08 -5.37 -1.89
N ALA A 150 10.44 -5.48 -3.06
CA ALA A 150 10.29 -4.38 -4.00
C ALA A 150 9.49 -3.19 -3.40
N MET A 151 8.43 -3.47 -2.62
CA MET A 151 7.67 -2.43 -1.92
C MET A 151 8.51 -1.68 -0.87
N PHE A 152 9.34 -2.38 -0.11
CA PHE A 152 10.24 -1.73 0.85
C PHE A 152 11.34 -0.91 0.16
N LEU A 153 11.92 -1.43 -0.92
CA LEU A 153 12.85 -0.67 -1.74
C LEU A 153 12.19 0.58 -2.34
N ALA A 154 10.93 0.47 -2.78
CA ALA A 154 10.15 1.61 -3.26
C ALA A 154 9.90 2.64 -2.15
N ALA A 155 9.70 2.21 -0.89
CA ALA A 155 9.54 3.11 0.24
C ALA A 155 10.84 3.87 0.56
N ILE A 156 11.99 3.20 0.51
CA ILE A 156 13.30 3.84 0.67
C ILE A 156 13.56 4.81 -0.50
N MET A 157 13.33 4.38 -1.74
CA MET A 157 13.49 5.22 -2.92
C MET A 157 12.57 6.43 -2.89
N GLY A 158 11.25 6.22 -2.91
CA GLY A 158 10.27 7.30 -3.04
C GLY A 158 10.20 8.18 -1.80
N GLY A 159 10.26 7.57 -0.61
CA GLY A 159 10.17 8.29 0.66
C GLY A 159 11.47 8.97 1.11
N GLY A 160 12.63 8.52 0.63
CA GLY A 160 13.95 9.01 1.02
C GLY A 160 14.77 9.53 -0.16
N VAL A 161 15.34 8.61 -0.97
CA VAL A 161 16.32 8.94 -2.01
C VAL A 161 15.79 9.96 -3.01
N MET A 162 14.54 9.85 -3.47
CA MET A 162 13.95 10.77 -4.44
C MET A 162 13.74 12.17 -3.84
N VAL A 163 13.51 12.27 -2.54
CA VAL A 163 13.42 13.57 -1.86
C VAL A 163 14.78 14.25 -1.82
N VAL A 164 15.84 13.52 -1.45
CA VAL A 164 17.22 14.06 -1.49
C VAL A 164 17.60 14.45 -2.91
N LEU A 165 17.24 13.63 -3.90
CA LEU A 165 17.51 13.94 -5.31
C LEU A 165 16.79 15.23 -5.74
N SER A 166 15.52 15.43 -5.34
CA SER A 166 14.79 16.67 -5.66
C SER A 166 15.43 17.91 -5.04
N GLN A 167 16.01 17.79 -3.84
CA GLN A 167 16.72 18.89 -3.17
C GLN A 167 18.03 19.25 -3.89
N ARG A 168 18.73 18.26 -4.45
CA ARG A 168 20.06 18.47 -5.09
C ARG A 168 19.98 18.75 -6.57
N ALA A 169 19.06 18.15 -7.29
CA ALA A 169 18.98 18.19 -8.75
C ALA A 169 17.66 18.78 -9.28
N GLY A 170 16.81 19.30 -8.38
CA GLY A 170 15.54 19.95 -8.73
C GLY A 170 14.37 19.00 -8.89
N TRP A 171 13.17 19.59 -9.02
CA TRP A 171 11.88 18.91 -9.07
C TRP A 171 11.76 17.79 -10.10
N GLY A 172 12.30 18.02 -11.32
CA GLY A 172 12.19 17.05 -12.42
C GLY A 172 13.01 15.79 -12.24
N ALA A 173 14.13 15.86 -11.48
CA ALA A 173 15.07 14.75 -11.38
C ALA A 173 14.49 13.44 -10.84
N PRO A 174 13.68 13.41 -9.77
CA PRO A 174 13.01 12.19 -9.29
C PRO A 174 12.12 11.55 -10.37
N TRP A 175 11.36 12.37 -11.09
CA TRP A 175 10.43 11.89 -12.11
C TRP A 175 11.18 11.28 -13.31
N VAL A 176 12.31 11.86 -13.72
CA VAL A 176 13.19 11.30 -14.75
C VAL A 176 13.71 9.93 -14.32
N VAL A 177 14.24 9.79 -13.10
CA VAL A 177 14.76 8.52 -12.61
C VAL A 177 13.66 7.46 -12.57
N MET A 178 12.47 7.80 -12.07
CA MET A 178 11.34 6.88 -12.02
C MET A 178 10.81 6.51 -13.42
N ALA A 179 10.81 7.46 -14.36
CA ALA A 179 10.43 7.20 -15.76
C ALA A 179 11.44 6.25 -16.44
N VAL A 180 12.73 6.46 -16.24
CA VAL A 180 13.79 5.57 -16.76
C VAL A 180 13.67 4.17 -16.15
N LEU A 181 13.44 4.08 -14.84
CA LEU A 181 13.25 2.79 -14.15
C LEU A 181 12.04 2.04 -14.71
N LEU A 182 10.91 2.73 -14.92
CA LEU A 182 9.70 2.13 -15.49
C LEU A 182 9.92 1.72 -16.95
N ALA A 183 10.55 2.57 -17.77
CA ALA A 183 10.87 2.24 -19.15
C ALA A 183 11.76 0.99 -19.26
N LEU A 184 12.79 0.91 -18.40
CA LEU A 184 13.65 -0.27 -18.31
C LEU A 184 12.88 -1.53 -17.91
N ALA A 185 12.01 -1.42 -16.92
CA ALA A 185 11.19 -2.54 -16.45
C ALA A 185 10.24 -3.05 -17.54
N LEU A 186 9.58 -2.15 -18.28
CA LEU A 186 8.71 -2.49 -19.41
C LEU A 186 9.50 -3.09 -20.58
N LEU A 187 10.67 -2.55 -20.88
CA LEU A 187 11.56 -3.09 -21.92
C LEU A 187 11.98 -4.52 -21.59
N VAL A 188 12.42 -4.77 -20.35
CA VAL A 188 12.83 -6.12 -19.91
C VAL A 188 11.65 -7.08 -19.93
N LEU A 189 10.46 -6.65 -19.52
CA LEU A 189 9.22 -7.44 -19.64
C LEU A 189 8.92 -7.78 -21.10
N HIS A 190 9.03 -6.81 -22.01
CA HIS A 190 8.81 -7.01 -23.44
C HIS A 190 9.82 -8.01 -24.04
N LEU A 191 11.10 -7.87 -23.70
CA LEU A 191 12.14 -8.79 -24.19
C LEU A 191 11.99 -10.21 -23.64
N MET A 192 11.48 -10.34 -22.40
CA MET A 192 11.25 -11.62 -21.74
C MET A 192 10.06 -12.36 -22.35
N LEU A 193 8.91 -11.68 -22.50
CA LEU A 193 7.65 -12.30 -22.94
C LEU A 193 7.39 -12.18 -24.44
N GLY A 194 7.92 -11.14 -25.11
CA GLY A 194 7.70 -10.90 -26.54
C GLY A 194 8.32 -11.93 -27.49
N LYS A 195 9.23 -12.76 -26.98
CA LYS A 195 9.89 -13.82 -27.77
C LYS A 195 9.17 -15.18 -27.76
N GLY A 196 7.95 -15.28 -27.19
CA GLY A 196 7.14 -16.51 -27.22
C GLY A 196 7.78 -17.74 -26.53
N SER A 197 8.89 -17.58 -25.81
CA SER A 197 9.66 -18.71 -25.26
C SER A 197 9.04 -19.37 -24.03
N TRP A 198 7.90 -18.86 -23.56
CA TRP A 198 7.25 -19.32 -22.31
C TRP A 198 5.97 -20.12 -22.55
N ASP A 199 5.58 -20.35 -23.83
CA ASP A 199 4.31 -20.98 -24.19
C ASP A 199 4.27 -22.52 -24.00
N HIS A 200 5.40 -23.13 -23.65
CA HIS A 200 5.49 -24.61 -23.77
C HIS A 200 5.18 -25.42 -22.53
N ASP A 201 5.08 -24.81 -21.32
CA ASP A 201 4.98 -25.63 -20.09
C ASP A 201 4.00 -25.10 -19.02
N VAL A 202 3.18 -24.12 -19.32
CA VAL A 202 2.21 -23.63 -18.31
C VAL A 202 0.92 -24.41 -18.46
N ALA A 203 0.74 -25.45 -17.66
CA ALA A 203 -0.56 -26.07 -17.49
C ALA A 203 -1.58 -24.99 -17.13
N PRO A 204 -2.76 -24.95 -17.79
CA PRO A 204 -3.80 -24.02 -17.40
C PRO A 204 -4.06 -24.21 -15.90
N PRO A 205 -4.12 -23.12 -15.10
CA PRO A 205 -4.48 -23.26 -13.71
C PRO A 205 -5.77 -24.07 -13.65
N ALA A 206 -5.76 -25.14 -12.87
CA ALA A 206 -6.97 -25.92 -12.63
C ALA A 206 -8.05 -24.90 -12.24
N ALA A 207 -9.16 -24.91 -12.97
CA ALA A 207 -10.31 -24.05 -12.73
C ALA A 207 -10.90 -24.45 -11.36
N SER A 208 -10.26 -23.99 -10.28
CA SER A 208 -10.68 -24.17 -8.89
C SER A 208 -11.60 -23.03 -8.49
N GLY A 209 -12.52 -22.67 -9.32
CA GLY A 209 -13.59 -21.76 -9.00
C GLY A 209 -14.83 -22.20 -9.74
N ASP A 210 -15.88 -22.47 -9.01
CA ASP A 210 -17.20 -22.73 -9.56
C ASP A 210 -17.53 -21.59 -10.55
N PRO A 211 -17.75 -21.85 -11.87
CA PRO A 211 -18.04 -20.81 -12.85
C PRO A 211 -19.30 -19.99 -12.50
N ALA A 212 -20.13 -20.50 -11.59
CA ALA A 212 -21.30 -19.81 -11.08
C ALA A 212 -20.99 -18.61 -10.17
N ILE A 213 -19.79 -18.56 -9.53
CA ILE A 213 -19.44 -17.49 -8.58
C ILE A 213 -18.88 -16.24 -9.31
N SER A 214 -18.34 -16.41 -10.53
CA SER A 214 -17.81 -15.30 -11.32
C SER A 214 -18.90 -14.48 -12.06
N SER A 215 -20.13 -14.93 -12.11
CA SER A 215 -21.20 -14.32 -12.90
C SER A 215 -21.90 -13.12 -12.23
N HIS A 216 -21.81 -12.96 -10.90
CA HIS A 216 -22.50 -11.88 -10.18
C HIS A 216 -21.65 -11.22 -9.11
N PRO A 217 -20.74 -10.28 -9.48
CA PRO A 217 -19.86 -9.60 -8.53
C PRO A 217 -20.62 -8.82 -7.43
N VAL A 218 -21.83 -8.34 -7.74
CA VAL A 218 -22.69 -7.63 -6.78
C VAL A 218 -23.22 -8.57 -5.69
N GLU A 219 -23.58 -9.81 -6.04
CA GLU A 219 -24.05 -10.81 -5.06
C GLU A 219 -22.91 -11.26 -4.13
N ALA A 220 -21.71 -11.43 -4.68
CA ALA A 220 -20.53 -11.76 -3.90
C ALA A 220 -20.18 -10.62 -2.93
N LEU A 221 -20.30 -9.36 -3.37
CA LEU A 221 -20.12 -8.17 -2.51
C LEU A 221 -21.20 -8.10 -1.41
N ARG A 222 -22.47 -8.28 -1.79
CA ARG A 222 -23.59 -8.33 -0.81
C ARG A 222 -23.38 -9.46 0.18
N GLY A 223 -22.90 -10.62 -0.27
CA GLY A 223 -22.55 -11.76 0.58
C GLY A 223 -21.42 -11.47 1.57
N TYR A 224 -20.42 -10.62 1.22
CA TYR A 224 -19.37 -10.20 2.15
C TYR A 224 -19.97 -9.44 3.36
N PHE A 225 -20.84 -8.49 3.11
CA PHE A 225 -21.50 -7.71 4.18
C PHE A 225 -22.64 -8.46 4.88
N GLY A 226 -23.23 -9.48 4.24
CA GLY A 226 -24.31 -10.29 4.79
C GLY A 226 -23.86 -11.48 5.64
N GLN A 227 -22.64 -11.97 5.46
CA GLN A 227 -22.03 -12.98 6.32
C GLN A 227 -21.34 -12.27 7.48
N THR A 228 -21.72 -12.51 8.70
CA THR A 228 -21.08 -12.18 9.98
C THR A 228 -19.68 -11.49 9.90
N CYS A 229 -19.49 -10.54 8.98
CA CYS A 229 -18.32 -9.68 9.03
C CYS A 229 -18.57 -8.68 10.16
N PRO A 230 -17.91 -8.84 11.31
CA PRO A 230 -18.22 -8.00 12.45
C PRO A 230 -17.92 -6.56 12.02
N TRP A 231 -18.91 -5.68 12.18
CA TRP A 231 -18.77 -4.25 11.90
C TRP A 231 -17.54 -3.66 12.62
N ARG A 232 -17.11 -4.27 13.72
CA ARG A 232 -15.87 -3.97 14.46
C ARG A 232 -14.62 -4.16 13.58
N TRP A 233 -14.58 -5.23 12.77
CA TRP A 233 -13.48 -5.44 11.83
C TRP A 233 -13.42 -4.34 10.76
N ILE A 234 -14.56 -3.96 10.22
CA ILE A 234 -14.67 -2.85 9.25
C ILE A 234 -14.19 -1.54 9.87
N MET A 235 -14.58 -1.26 11.12
CA MET A 235 -14.13 -0.10 11.88
C MET A 235 -12.61 -0.15 12.14
N LEU A 236 -12.05 -1.29 12.50
CA LEU A 236 -10.61 -1.47 12.68
C LEU A 236 -9.86 -1.27 11.37
N LEU A 237 -10.35 -1.81 10.25
CA LEU A 237 -9.77 -1.58 8.93
C LEU A 237 -9.76 -0.09 8.58
N PHE A 238 -10.87 0.59 8.87
CA PHE A 238 -11.03 2.01 8.53
C PHE A 238 -10.18 2.93 9.40
N GLY A 239 -9.91 2.59 10.67
CA GLY A 239 -9.29 3.52 11.63
C GLY A 239 -7.93 3.09 12.19
N TYR A 240 -7.70 1.80 12.43
CA TYR A 240 -6.52 1.34 13.17
C TYR A 240 -5.20 1.75 12.51
N PHE A 241 -4.97 1.38 11.25
CA PHE A 241 -3.78 1.77 10.53
C PHE A 241 -3.81 3.25 10.12
N PRO A 242 -4.93 3.82 9.61
CA PRO A 242 -4.97 5.21 9.22
C PRO A 242 -4.52 6.18 10.32
N CYS A 243 -4.78 5.91 11.58
CA CYS A 243 -4.31 6.76 12.68
C CYS A 243 -2.79 6.94 12.68
N VAL A 244 -2.01 5.86 12.52
CA VAL A 244 -0.54 5.94 12.47
C VAL A 244 -0.04 6.29 11.06
N GLY A 245 -0.70 5.80 10.02
CA GLY A 245 -0.34 6.04 8.62
C GLY A 245 -0.49 7.50 8.21
N VAL A 246 -1.49 8.21 8.71
CA VAL A 246 -1.67 9.64 8.45
C VAL A 246 -0.61 10.46 9.20
N VAL A 247 -0.31 10.15 10.46
CA VAL A 247 0.81 10.81 11.17
C VAL A 247 2.12 10.57 10.42
N TRP A 248 2.33 9.39 9.84
CA TRP A 248 3.49 9.11 9.01
C TRP A 248 3.62 10.01 7.78
N ILE A 249 2.49 10.37 7.15
CA ILE A 249 2.45 11.34 6.02
C ILE A 249 2.90 12.72 6.49
N TYR A 250 2.38 13.19 7.64
CA TYR A 250 2.65 14.52 8.18
C TYR A 250 3.93 14.61 9.01
N LEU A 251 4.60 13.48 9.28
CA LEU A 251 5.81 13.45 10.10
C LEU A 251 6.93 14.30 9.50
N LYS A 252 7.10 14.26 8.18
CA LYS A 252 8.13 15.06 7.50
C LYS A 252 7.84 16.55 7.56
N PRO A 253 6.63 17.04 7.21
CA PRO A 253 6.23 18.42 7.45
C PRO A 253 6.39 18.84 8.92
N LEU A 254 6.02 17.97 9.87
CA LEU A 254 6.17 18.24 11.30
C LEU A 254 7.63 18.48 11.68
N LEU A 255 8.54 17.60 11.26
CA LEU A 255 9.97 17.75 11.57
C LEU A 255 10.56 18.99 10.90
N LEU A 256 10.14 19.33 9.70
CA LEU A 256 10.54 20.55 9.01
C LEU A 256 10.11 21.80 9.81
N ASP A 257 8.87 21.83 10.30
CA ASP A 257 8.36 22.92 11.15
C ASP A 257 9.06 23.00 12.52
N GLN A 258 9.67 21.90 12.99
CA GLN A 258 10.53 21.85 14.20
C GLN A 258 11.99 22.28 13.92
N GLY A 259 12.30 22.68 12.68
CA GLY A 259 13.60 23.25 12.31
C GLY A 259 14.63 22.24 11.78
N PHE A 260 14.23 21.01 11.48
CA PHE A 260 15.12 20.06 10.82
C PHE A 260 15.35 20.43 9.36
N MET A 261 16.54 20.16 8.83
CA MET A 261 16.81 20.32 7.40
C MET A 261 16.06 19.24 6.60
N ALA A 262 15.57 19.59 5.42
CA ALA A 262 14.77 18.65 4.59
C ALA A 262 15.56 17.40 4.18
N GLU A 263 16.87 17.55 3.95
CA GLU A 263 17.73 16.40 3.64
C GLU A 263 17.83 15.44 4.82
N ASP A 264 18.02 15.96 6.04
CA ASP A 264 18.06 15.16 7.28
C ASP A 264 16.71 14.44 7.51
N VAL A 265 15.60 15.14 7.32
CA VAL A 265 14.26 14.57 7.42
C VAL A 265 14.07 13.44 6.39
N ALA A 266 14.54 13.62 5.17
CA ALA A 266 14.46 12.59 4.14
C ALA A 266 15.29 11.34 4.50
N TRP A 267 16.50 11.53 5.05
CA TRP A 267 17.32 10.42 5.51
C TRP A 267 16.74 9.73 6.75
N ILE A 268 16.33 10.48 7.77
CA ILE A 268 15.80 9.92 9.03
C ILE A 268 14.49 9.19 8.78
N VAL A 269 13.50 9.87 8.16
CA VAL A 269 12.16 9.30 8.00
C VAL A 269 12.07 8.41 6.76
N GLY A 270 12.66 8.80 5.64
CA GLY A 270 12.59 8.05 4.39
C GLY A 270 13.45 6.79 4.45
N VAL A 271 14.75 6.93 4.66
CA VAL A 271 15.68 5.79 4.62
C VAL A 271 15.67 5.04 5.96
N GLY A 272 15.94 5.72 7.05
CA GLY A 272 15.97 5.13 8.39
C GLY A 272 14.60 4.55 8.79
N GLY A 273 13.55 5.35 8.65
CA GLY A 273 12.19 4.93 8.93
C GLY A 273 11.71 3.82 8.01
N GLY A 274 11.98 3.89 6.71
CA GLY A 274 11.66 2.82 5.76
C GLY A 274 12.31 1.50 6.14
N THR A 275 13.60 1.53 6.51
CA THR A 275 14.34 0.34 6.94
C THR A 275 13.78 -0.25 8.24
N LEU A 276 13.53 0.58 9.27
CA LEU A 276 13.00 0.12 10.55
C LEU A 276 11.55 -0.35 10.44
N GLY A 277 10.72 0.29 9.61
CA GLY A 277 9.37 -0.17 9.30
C GLY A 277 9.38 -1.54 8.61
N ALA A 278 10.32 -1.74 7.67
CA ALA A 278 10.54 -3.02 7.02
C ALA A 278 10.94 -4.12 8.03
N LEU A 279 11.89 -3.83 8.90
CA LEU A 279 12.32 -4.76 9.95
C LEU A 279 11.15 -5.10 10.90
N GLY A 280 10.38 -4.10 11.33
CA GLY A 280 9.18 -4.30 12.16
C GLY A 280 8.18 -5.23 11.48
N SER A 281 7.91 -5.03 10.19
CA SER A 281 7.04 -5.89 9.39
C SER A 281 7.55 -7.33 9.30
N VAL A 282 8.85 -7.52 9.02
CA VAL A 282 9.48 -8.84 8.92
C VAL A 282 9.44 -9.57 10.27
N ILE A 283 9.74 -8.87 11.37
CA ILE A 283 9.69 -9.44 12.72
C ILE A 283 8.30 -9.96 13.04
N VAL A 284 7.25 -9.20 12.73
CA VAL A 284 5.85 -9.64 12.90
C VAL A 284 5.60 -10.91 12.08
N GLY A 285 5.94 -10.90 10.78
CA GLY A 285 5.72 -12.05 9.89
C GLY A 285 6.45 -13.32 10.33
N GLN A 286 7.59 -13.20 11.04
CA GLN A 286 8.39 -14.35 11.49
C GLN A 286 8.09 -14.81 12.92
N ARG A 287 7.71 -13.88 13.82
CA ARG A 287 7.60 -14.14 15.26
C ARG A 287 6.17 -14.29 15.75
N VAL A 288 5.21 -13.73 15.04
CA VAL A 288 3.82 -13.78 15.47
C VAL A 288 3.19 -15.10 15.04
N ALA A 289 2.93 -15.95 16.01
CA ALA A 289 2.16 -17.16 15.78
C ALA A 289 0.68 -16.80 15.50
N HIS A 290 0.05 -17.52 14.60
CA HIS A 290 -1.31 -17.24 14.12
C HIS A 290 -2.35 -17.19 15.25
N ASP A 291 -2.20 -18.02 16.28
CA ASP A 291 -3.06 -18.05 17.46
C ASP A 291 -2.93 -16.83 18.37
N ARG A 292 -1.82 -16.09 18.27
CA ARG A 292 -1.51 -14.87 19.05
C ARG A 292 -1.69 -13.55 18.29
N ILE A 293 -2.19 -13.60 17.06
CA ILE A 293 -2.29 -12.40 16.22
C ILE A 293 -3.16 -11.31 16.84
N ASN A 294 -4.23 -11.70 17.58
CA ASN A 294 -5.09 -10.77 18.29
C ASN A 294 -4.40 -10.11 19.47
N ASP A 295 -3.60 -10.85 20.23
CA ASP A 295 -2.85 -10.31 21.37
C ASP A 295 -1.85 -9.25 20.85
N TRP A 296 -1.20 -9.54 19.71
CA TRP A 296 -0.30 -8.60 19.06
C TRP A 296 -1.03 -7.39 18.47
N LEU A 297 -2.24 -7.58 17.92
CA LEU A 297 -3.06 -6.47 17.46
C LEU A 297 -3.40 -5.51 18.60
N VAL A 298 -3.83 -6.04 19.76
CA VAL A 298 -4.15 -5.24 20.95
C VAL A 298 -2.89 -4.54 21.49
N ALA A 299 -1.79 -5.29 21.65
CA ALA A 299 -0.54 -4.73 22.15
C ALA A 299 -0.01 -3.61 21.24
N SER A 300 -0.02 -3.83 19.90
CA SER A 300 0.43 -2.81 18.95
C SER A 300 -0.53 -1.61 18.88
N ALA A 301 -1.85 -1.82 19.05
CA ALA A 301 -2.81 -0.72 19.09
C ALA A 301 -2.54 0.21 20.28
N TRP A 302 -2.32 -0.32 21.48
CA TRP A 302 -1.92 0.48 22.64
C TRP A 302 -0.51 1.08 22.48
N GLY A 303 0.42 0.35 21.87
CA GLY A 303 1.74 0.87 21.50
C GLY A 303 1.64 2.09 20.58
N ASN A 304 0.75 2.06 19.59
CA ASN A 304 0.48 3.20 18.71
C ASN A 304 -0.04 4.42 19.50
N VAL A 305 -0.96 4.22 20.44
CA VAL A 305 -1.46 5.31 21.32
C VAL A 305 -0.31 5.97 22.08
N VAL A 306 0.56 5.16 22.69
CA VAL A 306 1.71 5.67 23.46
C VAL A 306 2.66 6.46 22.57
N ILE A 307 3.02 5.91 21.40
CA ILE A 307 3.94 6.59 20.47
C ILE A 307 3.36 7.91 19.97
N LEU A 308 2.07 7.94 19.60
CA LEU A 308 1.42 9.15 19.12
C LEU A 308 1.28 10.19 20.24
N ALA A 309 0.93 9.78 21.47
CA ALA A 309 0.85 10.68 22.60
C ALA A 309 2.22 11.29 22.95
N LEU A 310 3.27 10.47 22.99
CA LEU A 310 4.65 10.95 23.23
C LEU A 310 5.13 11.88 22.13
N LEU A 311 4.82 11.58 20.86
CA LEU A 311 5.18 12.44 19.73
C LEU A 311 4.44 13.80 19.80
N SER A 312 3.14 13.78 20.13
CA SER A 312 2.36 15.00 20.37
C SER A 312 2.97 15.86 21.47
N MET A 313 3.30 15.26 22.62
CA MET A 313 3.93 15.94 23.76
C MET A 313 5.33 16.49 23.39
N ALA A 314 6.15 15.69 22.70
CA ALA A 314 7.48 16.10 22.27
C ALA A 314 7.41 17.30 21.32
N ALA A 315 6.44 17.30 20.39
CA ALA A 315 6.23 18.42 19.48
C ALA A 315 5.67 19.66 20.21
N TRP A 316 4.81 19.48 21.21
CA TRP A 316 4.23 20.57 22.01
C TRP A 316 5.30 21.30 22.84
N TRP A 317 6.16 20.56 23.53
CA TRP A 317 7.20 21.12 24.40
C TRP A 317 8.50 21.44 23.67
N ARG A 318 8.53 21.31 22.33
CA ARG A 318 9.74 21.49 21.52
C ARG A 318 10.92 20.70 22.11
N ALA A 319 10.70 19.40 22.32
CA ALA A 319 11.68 18.51 22.88
C ALA A 319 12.98 18.50 22.05
N SER A 320 14.08 18.01 22.64
CA SER A 320 15.35 17.95 21.93
C SER A 320 15.24 17.18 20.61
N PRO A 321 16.01 17.53 19.56
CA PRO A 321 16.00 16.85 18.27
C PRO A 321 16.15 15.33 18.37
N SER A 322 16.96 14.84 19.30
CA SER A 322 17.17 13.39 19.52
C SER A 322 15.88 12.67 19.94
N TRP A 323 15.03 13.28 20.76
CA TRP A 323 13.75 12.72 21.13
C TRP A 323 12.77 12.65 19.93
N LEU A 324 12.71 13.72 19.14
CA LEU A 324 11.87 13.74 17.93
C LEU A 324 12.31 12.68 16.91
N VAL A 325 13.62 12.51 16.70
CA VAL A 325 14.16 11.45 15.84
C VAL A 325 13.79 10.07 16.37
N THR A 326 14.02 9.82 17.68
CA THR A 326 13.71 8.51 18.27
C THR A 326 12.24 8.15 18.15
N LEU A 327 11.34 9.11 18.42
CA LEU A 327 9.89 8.88 18.30
C LEU A 327 9.46 8.73 16.84
N SER A 328 10.09 9.43 15.90
CA SER A 328 9.86 9.26 14.47
C SER A 328 10.23 7.84 13.99
N LEU A 329 11.37 7.33 14.45
CA LEU A 329 11.80 5.96 14.13
C LEU A 329 10.93 4.91 14.83
N ALA A 330 10.47 5.17 16.06
CA ALA A 330 9.51 4.32 16.76
C ALA A 330 8.16 4.28 16.02
N LEU A 331 7.68 5.42 15.49
CA LEU A 331 6.49 5.48 14.65
C LEU A 331 6.66 4.66 13.37
N ALA A 332 7.85 4.67 12.75
CA ALA A 332 8.14 3.85 11.57
C ALA A 332 7.95 2.35 11.87
N VAL A 333 8.51 1.88 13.00
CA VAL A 333 8.31 0.49 13.45
C VAL A 333 6.83 0.21 13.68
N ALA A 334 6.11 1.13 14.34
CA ALA A 334 4.68 0.99 14.61
C ALA A 334 3.86 0.86 13.31
N VAL A 335 4.17 1.66 12.29
CA VAL A 335 3.55 1.57 10.95
C VAL A 335 3.84 0.22 10.31
N GLY A 336 5.08 -0.27 10.37
CA GLY A 336 5.47 -1.58 9.83
C GLY A 336 4.73 -2.73 10.51
N VAL A 337 4.67 -2.72 11.85
CA VAL A 337 3.94 -3.71 12.65
C VAL A 337 2.44 -3.66 12.35
N ALA A 338 1.84 -2.47 12.39
CA ALA A 338 0.41 -2.30 12.17
C ALA A 338 -0.02 -2.76 10.76
N SER A 339 0.75 -2.42 9.73
CA SER A 339 0.44 -2.85 8.36
C SER A 339 0.51 -4.37 8.22
N SER A 340 1.54 -5.02 8.77
CA SER A 340 1.68 -6.48 8.72
C SER A 340 0.52 -7.20 9.41
N LEU A 341 0.12 -6.74 10.59
CA LEU A 341 -1.00 -7.34 11.34
C LEU A 341 -2.32 -7.20 10.58
N VAL A 342 -2.60 -6.00 10.04
CA VAL A 342 -3.81 -5.77 9.26
C VAL A 342 -3.86 -6.65 8.02
N PHE A 343 -2.77 -6.75 7.24
CA PHE A 343 -2.73 -7.60 6.06
C PHE A 343 -2.91 -9.09 6.40
N SER A 344 -2.30 -9.56 7.49
CA SER A 344 -2.49 -10.93 7.95
C SER A 344 -3.95 -11.21 8.31
N LEU A 345 -4.59 -10.30 9.06
CA LEU A 345 -6.00 -10.42 9.41
C LEU A 345 -6.92 -10.32 8.19
N MET A 346 -6.59 -9.48 7.19
CA MET A 346 -7.35 -9.42 5.95
C MET A 346 -7.41 -10.78 5.24
N MET A 347 -6.31 -11.55 5.28
CA MET A 347 -6.29 -12.90 4.70
C MET A 347 -7.15 -13.88 5.50
N ASP A 348 -7.14 -13.75 6.83
CA ASP A 348 -7.95 -14.61 7.72
C ASP A 348 -9.44 -14.36 7.58
N PHE A 349 -9.85 -13.12 7.28
CA PHE A 349 -11.23 -12.74 7.05
C PHE A 349 -11.71 -12.92 5.60
N ALA A 350 -10.86 -13.42 4.71
CA ALA A 350 -11.23 -13.70 3.32
C ALA A 350 -11.90 -15.08 3.20
N ARG A 351 -13.05 -15.14 2.52
CA ARG A 351 -13.81 -16.38 2.29
C ARG A 351 -13.08 -17.30 1.33
N PRO A 352 -13.09 -18.63 1.56
CA PRO A 352 -12.57 -19.61 0.59
C PRO A 352 -13.27 -19.46 -0.78
N GLY A 353 -12.48 -19.41 -1.86
CA GLY A 353 -12.99 -19.24 -3.22
C GLY A 353 -13.35 -17.80 -3.63
N LEU A 354 -13.38 -16.84 -2.69
CA LEU A 354 -13.63 -15.41 -2.93
C LEU A 354 -12.52 -14.52 -2.37
N GLN A 355 -11.34 -15.10 -2.16
CA GLN A 355 -10.23 -14.47 -1.43
C GLN A 355 -9.79 -13.15 -2.07
N ALA A 356 -9.65 -13.11 -3.40
CA ALA A 356 -9.22 -11.90 -4.10
C ALA A 356 -10.25 -10.77 -3.99
N MET A 357 -11.53 -11.11 -4.08
CA MET A 357 -12.62 -10.14 -3.97
C MET A 357 -12.75 -9.60 -2.54
N ASP A 358 -12.77 -10.49 -1.55
CA ASP A 358 -12.88 -10.11 -0.14
C ASP A 358 -11.68 -9.28 0.31
N TYR A 359 -10.48 -9.65 -0.14
CA TYR A 359 -9.27 -8.84 0.07
C TYR A 359 -9.39 -7.46 -0.61
N GLY A 360 -9.93 -7.40 -1.83
CA GLY A 360 -10.18 -6.15 -2.55
C GLY A 360 -11.13 -5.21 -1.79
N VAL A 361 -12.22 -5.74 -1.24
CA VAL A 361 -13.17 -4.98 -0.41
C VAL A 361 -12.48 -4.44 0.85
N GLN A 362 -11.78 -5.31 1.57
CA GLN A 362 -11.06 -4.94 2.79
C GLN A 362 -9.99 -3.88 2.53
N ALA A 363 -9.21 -4.05 1.45
CA ALA A 363 -8.20 -3.08 1.04
C ALA A 363 -8.82 -1.72 0.64
N SER A 364 -10.02 -1.73 0.02
CA SER A 364 -10.75 -0.51 -0.30
C SER A 364 -11.18 0.24 0.95
N ILE A 365 -11.71 -0.46 1.97
CA ILE A 365 -12.11 0.14 3.25
C ILE A 365 -10.88 0.73 3.95
N TYR A 366 -9.79 -0.02 4.03
CA TYR A 366 -8.52 0.40 4.60
C TYR A 366 -7.95 1.67 3.94
N ASN A 367 -7.92 1.71 2.60
CA ASN A 367 -7.45 2.88 1.86
C ASN A 367 -8.39 4.08 2.01
N SER A 368 -9.71 3.85 2.04
CA SER A 368 -10.70 4.90 2.27
C SER A 368 -10.51 5.60 3.62
N GLY A 369 -10.21 4.84 4.69
CA GLY A 369 -9.89 5.41 6.00
C GLY A 369 -8.72 6.41 5.92
N ARG A 370 -7.62 6.02 5.24
CA ARG A 370 -6.46 6.87 5.06
C ARG A 370 -6.76 8.12 4.22
N LEU A 371 -7.50 7.95 3.12
CA LEU A 371 -7.86 9.03 2.21
C LEU A 371 -8.76 10.08 2.85
N LEU A 372 -9.68 9.65 3.72
CA LEU A 372 -10.58 10.56 4.42
C LEU A 372 -9.93 11.23 5.64
N MET A 373 -9.07 10.51 6.36
CA MET A 373 -8.37 11.06 7.52
C MET A 373 -7.27 12.06 7.16
N ALA A 374 -6.62 11.93 5.98
CA ALA A 374 -5.50 12.79 5.62
C ALA A 374 -5.91 14.27 5.46
N PRO A 375 -6.98 14.66 4.74
CA PRO A 375 -7.43 16.06 4.67
C PRO A 375 -7.86 16.62 6.03
N LEU A 376 -8.54 15.81 6.86
CA LEU A 376 -8.95 16.21 8.21
C LEU A 376 -7.73 16.49 9.09
N ALA A 377 -6.73 15.62 9.05
CA ALA A 377 -5.48 15.85 9.76
C ALA A 377 -4.75 17.09 9.25
N GLY A 378 -4.75 17.33 7.93
CA GLY A 378 -4.18 18.53 7.34
C GLY A 378 -4.88 19.82 7.82
N TRP A 379 -6.21 19.81 7.86
CA TRP A 379 -6.97 20.91 8.41
C TRP A 379 -6.62 21.18 9.89
N MET A 380 -6.53 20.12 10.70
CA MET A 380 -6.10 20.23 12.11
C MET A 380 -4.67 20.76 12.22
N PHE A 381 -3.78 20.32 11.34
CA PHE A 381 -2.39 20.77 11.29
C PHE A 381 -2.29 22.28 11.07
N ASP A 382 -3.07 22.85 10.15
CA ASP A 382 -3.06 24.27 9.82
C ASP A 382 -3.68 25.13 10.90
N HIS A 383 -4.81 24.71 11.51
CA HIS A 383 -5.57 25.55 12.44
C HIS A 383 -5.14 25.39 13.89
N ALA A 384 -4.69 24.20 14.26
CA ALA A 384 -4.36 23.86 15.65
C ALA A 384 -2.87 23.50 15.86
N GLY A 385 -2.13 23.32 14.76
CA GLY A 385 -0.73 22.95 14.78
C GLY A 385 -0.47 21.44 14.85
N ALA A 386 0.76 21.07 14.54
CA ALA A 386 1.21 19.68 14.53
C ALA A 386 0.95 18.91 15.83
N PRO A 387 1.21 19.47 17.03
CA PRO A 387 0.97 18.74 18.28
C PRO A 387 -0.48 18.34 18.48
N ILE A 388 -1.42 19.25 18.20
CA ILE A 388 -2.88 19.00 18.36
C ILE A 388 -3.36 18.01 17.31
N MET A 389 -2.88 18.08 16.09
CA MET A 389 -3.19 17.09 15.04
C MET A 389 -2.76 15.67 15.46
N VAL A 390 -1.52 15.52 15.93
CA VAL A 390 -1.01 14.21 16.40
C VAL A 390 -1.77 13.74 17.64
N GLY A 391 -2.07 14.64 18.58
CA GLY A 391 -2.87 14.35 19.78
C GLY A 391 -4.30 13.92 19.45
N GLY A 392 -4.96 14.56 18.48
CA GLY A 392 -6.27 14.14 17.99
C GLY A 392 -6.26 12.75 17.38
N LEU A 393 -5.23 12.43 16.59
CA LEU A 393 -5.04 11.08 16.04
C LEU A 393 -4.68 10.06 17.13
N ALA A 394 -4.00 10.46 18.22
CA ALA A 394 -3.78 9.60 19.39
C ALA A 394 -5.10 9.25 20.10
N VAL A 395 -6.03 10.20 20.21
CA VAL A 395 -7.38 9.94 20.76
C VAL A 395 -8.16 8.97 19.87
N CYS A 396 -8.12 9.16 18.53
CA CYS A 396 -8.70 8.20 17.60
C CYS A 396 -8.05 6.81 17.73
N ALA A 397 -6.73 6.74 17.86
CA ALA A 397 -6.01 5.50 18.07
C ALA A 397 -6.39 4.82 19.40
N CYS A 398 -6.65 5.59 20.46
CA CYS A 398 -7.16 5.07 21.74
C CYS A 398 -8.52 4.39 21.56
N PHE A 399 -9.45 5.00 20.82
CA PHE A 399 -10.72 4.38 20.47
C PHE A 399 -10.53 3.08 19.68
N MET A 400 -9.60 3.05 18.71
CA MET A 400 -9.29 1.84 17.95
C MET A 400 -8.63 0.76 18.82
N ALA A 401 -7.78 1.13 19.77
CA ALA A 401 -7.18 0.20 20.74
C ALA A 401 -8.23 -0.42 21.67
N PHE A 402 -9.21 0.38 22.11
CA PHE A 402 -10.36 -0.13 22.85
C PHE A 402 -11.19 -1.10 22.02
N LEU A 403 -11.50 -0.77 20.77
CA LEU A 403 -12.20 -1.69 19.85
C LEU A 403 -11.42 -2.98 19.64
N ALA A 404 -10.09 -2.90 19.44
CA ALA A 404 -9.24 -4.07 19.29
C ALA A 404 -9.25 -4.95 20.56
N SER A 405 -9.27 -4.35 21.76
CA SER A 405 -9.36 -5.07 23.02
C SER A 405 -10.70 -5.79 23.20
N CYS A 406 -11.79 -5.22 22.64
CA CYS A 406 -13.11 -5.86 22.60
C CYS A 406 -13.24 -6.90 21.46
N PHE A 407 -12.24 -7.00 20.58
CA PHE A 407 -12.16 -7.94 19.46
C PHE A 407 -11.62 -9.27 20.00
N GLY A 408 -12.43 -9.96 20.81
CA GLY A 408 -11.98 -11.13 21.56
C GLY A 408 -11.65 -12.34 20.69
N ARG A 409 -10.85 -13.25 21.25
CA ARG A 409 -10.44 -14.55 20.67
C ARG A 409 -11.60 -15.34 20.01
N ASN A 410 -12.81 -15.15 20.50
CA ASN A 410 -14.01 -15.87 20.04
C ASN A 410 -14.53 -15.38 18.67
N GLU A 411 -14.22 -14.16 18.22
CA GLU A 411 -14.71 -13.64 16.92
C GLU A 411 -13.88 -14.12 15.74
N VAL A 412 -12.57 -14.26 15.88
CA VAL A 412 -11.70 -14.85 14.84
C VAL A 412 -12.00 -16.35 14.65
N ILE A 413 -12.32 -17.06 15.73
CA ILE A 413 -12.70 -18.47 15.66
C ILE A 413 -14.10 -18.65 15.02
N ARG A 414 -15.01 -17.70 15.16
CA ARG A 414 -16.36 -17.75 14.56
C ARG A 414 -16.40 -17.46 13.06
N VAL A 415 -15.41 -16.74 12.53
CA VAL A 415 -15.32 -16.45 11.08
C VAL A 415 -14.72 -17.62 10.29
N ARG A 416 -14.05 -18.57 10.94
CA ARG A 416 -13.72 -19.84 10.29
C ARG A 416 -15.04 -20.53 9.89
N PRO A 417 -15.31 -20.79 8.59
CA PRO A 417 -16.40 -21.65 8.21
C PRO A 417 -16.21 -22.96 8.99
N ARG A 418 -17.22 -23.38 9.74
CA ARG A 418 -17.28 -24.73 10.32
C ARG A 418 -16.97 -25.66 9.16
N ASN A 419 -15.79 -26.27 9.18
CA ASN A 419 -15.43 -27.28 8.20
C ASN A 419 -16.59 -28.29 8.15
N LEU A 420 -17.21 -28.40 6.97
CA LEU A 420 -18.23 -29.38 6.63
C LEU A 420 -17.67 -30.82 6.63
N THR A 421 -16.58 -31.05 7.34
CA THR A 421 -15.96 -32.37 7.54
C THR A 421 -15.95 -32.74 9.02
N ASP A 422 -17.14 -32.78 9.65
CA ASP A 422 -17.35 -33.66 10.78
C ASP A 422 -17.99 -34.95 10.24
N PRO A 423 -17.21 -36.05 10.11
CA PRO A 423 -17.73 -37.33 9.61
C PRO A 423 -18.80 -37.96 10.52
N ARG A 424 -19.11 -37.35 11.66
CA ARG A 424 -20.02 -37.90 12.66
C ARG A 424 -21.50 -37.47 12.54
N ARG A 425 -21.86 -36.74 11.47
CA ARG A 425 -23.26 -36.35 11.19
C ARG A 425 -23.84 -36.93 9.90
N GLN A 426 -23.31 -38.05 9.45
CA GLN A 426 -23.98 -38.90 8.47
C GLN A 426 -24.40 -40.21 9.12
N TYR A 427 -25.32 -40.14 10.06
CA TYR A 427 -26.21 -41.25 10.43
C TYR A 427 -27.50 -40.67 11.03
#